data_aa47f22a5103dcd2509d7761e5378276
#
_entry.id   aa47f22a5103dcd2509d7761e5378276
#
_cell.length_a   1.000
_cell.length_b   1.000
_cell.length_c   1.000
_cell.angle_alpha   90.00
_cell.angle_beta   90.00
_cell.angle_gamma   90.00
#
_symmetry.space_group_name_H-M   'P 1'
#
loop_
_entity.id
_entity.type
_entity.pdbx_description
1 polymer ?
#
loop_
_entity_poly.entity_id
_entity_poly.type
_entity_poly.pdbx_seq_one_letter_code
_entity_poly.pdbx_strand_id
1 'polypeptide(L)'
;EEASRFGIMNVDENDDIDEFEEKPKHPKSNLASMGIYIFTWSKLREYLIADEADEKSSNDFGKNIIPAMLNAGEKMTAYRFQGYWKDVGTIDSLWDANMDMLSPDNGIDPYDTEWPIYARTPIRPPHFMGKDAKVDHSMVTSGCEVYGTVENSVLFHSVTVEEGAVVRYSILMPGTVVKKGAVVEYAIVAEESVIGENARVGASPDGSEDWGVAVIAQHLNIGPSAVVSPKAMITRNVKGGGVK
;
A
#
# COMPACT_ATOMS: atom_id res chain seq x y z
N GLU A 1 -18.74 9.11 1.69
CA GLU A 1 -18.53 7.69 2.08
C GLU A 1 -17.13 7.46 2.65
N GLU A 2 -16.07 7.99 2.07
CA GLU A 2 -14.69 7.78 2.58
C GLU A 2 -14.47 8.34 3.98
N ALA A 3 -15.07 9.48 4.32
CA ALA A 3 -14.88 10.13 5.62
C ALA A 3 -15.25 9.23 6.82
N SER A 4 -16.19 8.28 6.64
CA SER A 4 -16.57 7.32 7.69
C SER A 4 -15.49 6.29 8.03
N ARG A 5 -14.38 6.28 7.31
CA ARG A 5 -13.23 5.39 7.58
C ARG A 5 -12.18 6.00 8.50
N PHE A 6 -12.26 7.30 8.74
CA PHE A 6 -11.26 8.09 9.45
C PHE A 6 -11.81 8.73 10.72
N GLY A 7 -10.92 9.16 11.60
CA GLY A 7 -11.27 10.13 12.62
C GLY A 7 -11.61 11.48 11.98
N ILE A 8 -12.74 12.04 12.31
CA ILE A 8 -13.24 13.29 11.72
C ILE A 8 -13.18 14.40 12.77
N MET A 9 -12.66 15.55 12.37
CA MET A 9 -12.54 16.72 13.21
C MET A 9 -13.54 17.80 12.81
N ASN A 10 -14.16 18.44 13.81
CA ASN A 10 -14.78 19.74 13.65
C ASN A 10 -13.86 20.78 14.32
N VAL A 11 -13.69 21.91 13.66
CA VAL A 11 -12.79 22.97 14.09
C VAL A 11 -13.48 24.33 14.03
N ASP A 12 -13.02 25.24 14.85
CA ASP A 12 -13.44 26.64 14.83
C ASP A 12 -12.73 27.46 13.72
N GLU A 13 -12.93 28.76 13.71
CA GLU A 13 -12.30 29.70 12.75
C GLU A 13 -10.77 29.80 12.87
N ASN A 14 -10.19 29.35 13.98
CA ASN A 14 -8.76 29.36 14.27
C ASN A 14 -8.12 27.97 14.05
N ASP A 15 -8.87 27.00 13.49
CA ASP A 15 -8.52 25.59 13.38
C ASP A 15 -8.32 24.90 14.76
N ASP A 16 -8.82 25.47 15.86
CA ASP A 16 -8.87 24.77 17.14
C ASP A 16 -9.96 23.69 17.10
N ILE A 17 -9.62 22.47 17.56
CA ILE A 17 -10.49 21.31 17.45
C ILE A 17 -11.57 21.35 18.53
N ASP A 18 -12.83 21.45 18.12
CA ASP A 18 -14.00 21.44 19.02
C ASP A 18 -14.52 20.02 19.25
N GLU A 19 -14.41 19.15 18.25
CA GLU A 19 -14.94 17.81 18.31
C GLU A 19 -14.08 16.84 17.47
N PHE A 20 -13.90 15.63 17.98
CA PHE A 20 -13.24 14.55 17.28
C PHE A 20 -14.10 13.28 17.37
N GLU A 21 -14.45 12.69 16.23
CA GLU A 21 -15.26 11.47 16.15
C GLU A 21 -14.50 10.40 15.39
N GLU A 22 -14.20 9.28 16.00
CA GLU A 22 -13.53 8.16 15.35
C GLU A 22 -14.51 7.34 14.51
N LYS A 23 -14.32 7.34 13.19
CA LYS A 23 -15.09 6.59 12.19
C LYS A 23 -16.62 6.79 12.31
N PRO A 24 -17.10 8.03 12.29
CA PRO A 24 -18.52 8.31 12.46
C PRO A 24 -19.34 7.78 11.28
N LYS A 25 -20.55 7.26 11.58
CA LYS A 25 -21.47 6.82 10.52
C LYS A 25 -22.01 7.99 9.66
N HIS A 26 -22.11 9.16 10.27
CA HIS A 26 -22.59 10.39 9.63
C HIS A 26 -21.62 11.53 9.95
N PRO A 27 -20.51 11.64 9.19
CA PRO A 27 -19.52 12.68 9.41
C PRO A 27 -20.12 14.08 9.31
N LYS A 28 -19.82 14.97 10.26
CA LYS A 28 -20.27 16.36 10.25
C LYS A 28 -19.35 17.26 9.42
N SER A 29 -18.14 16.79 9.13
CA SER A 29 -17.09 17.52 8.42
C SER A 29 -16.38 16.58 7.44
N ASN A 30 -15.57 17.13 6.54
CA ASN A 30 -14.68 16.42 5.66
C ASN A 30 -13.20 16.53 6.10
N LEU A 31 -12.94 17.07 7.30
CA LEU A 31 -11.60 17.14 7.86
C LEU A 31 -11.24 15.81 8.50
N ALA A 32 -10.56 14.96 7.73
CA ALA A 32 -10.11 13.66 8.19
C ALA A 32 -8.74 13.74 8.86
N SER A 33 -8.59 13.05 9.98
CA SER A 33 -7.29 12.85 10.62
C SER A 33 -6.42 11.94 9.78
N MET A 34 -5.20 12.39 9.51
CA MET A 34 -4.17 11.58 8.83
C MET A 34 -3.51 10.56 9.77
N GLY A 35 -3.87 10.53 11.05
CA GLY A 35 -3.20 9.71 12.05
C GLY A 35 -1.79 10.20 12.42
N ILE A 36 -1.47 11.43 12.08
CA ILE A 36 -0.17 12.06 12.35
C ILE A 36 -0.37 13.17 13.36
N TYR A 37 0.31 13.07 14.50
CA TYR A 37 0.11 13.95 15.63
C TYR A 37 1.43 14.47 16.19
N ILE A 38 1.41 15.71 16.67
CA ILE A 38 2.52 16.33 17.40
C ILE A 38 2.01 16.72 18.77
N PHE A 39 2.64 16.21 19.82
CA PHE A 39 2.25 16.46 21.21
C PHE A 39 3.38 17.07 22.02
N THR A 40 3.02 17.88 23.01
CA THR A 40 3.91 18.17 24.12
C THR A 40 4.07 16.91 24.96
N TRP A 41 5.29 16.33 25.01
CA TRP A 41 5.54 15.03 25.64
C TRP A 41 5.05 14.92 27.09
N SER A 42 5.27 15.95 27.92
CA SER A 42 4.80 15.93 29.30
C SER A 42 3.29 15.72 29.41
N LYS A 43 2.52 16.37 28.51
CA LYS A 43 1.07 16.20 28.45
C LYS A 43 0.68 14.82 27.94
N LEU A 44 1.19 14.41 26.80
CA LEU A 44 0.88 13.09 26.23
C LEU A 44 1.17 11.97 27.24
N ARG A 45 2.31 12.04 27.94
CA ARG A 45 2.70 11.04 28.92
C ARG A 45 1.66 10.87 30.04
N GLU A 46 1.05 11.94 30.52
CA GLU A 46 0.01 11.88 31.57
C GLU A 46 -1.20 11.08 31.07
N TYR A 47 -1.67 11.35 29.86
CA TYR A 47 -2.82 10.67 29.27
C TYR A 47 -2.50 9.21 28.92
N LEU A 48 -1.31 8.90 28.41
CA LEU A 48 -0.91 7.52 28.11
C LEU A 48 -0.84 6.66 29.38
N ILE A 49 -0.32 7.19 30.49
CA ILE A 49 -0.27 6.45 31.76
C ILE A 49 -1.68 6.23 32.32
N ALA A 50 -2.55 7.23 32.21
CA ALA A 50 -3.93 7.12 32.68
C ALA A 50 -4.72 6.12 31.82
N ASP A 51 -4.52 6.14 30.52
CA ASP A 51 -5.16 5.22 29.57
C ASP A 51 -4.70 3.77 29.75
N GLU A 52 -3.40 3.54 29.99
CA GLU A 52 -2.83 2.21 30.29
C GLU A 52 -3.41 1.62 31.60
N ALA A 53 -3.76 2.46 32.57
CA ALA A 53 -4.37 2.04 33.82
C ALA A 53 -5.88 1.76 33.72
N ASP A 54 -6.53 2.15 32.62
CA ASP A 54 -7.95 1.90 32.39
C ASP A 54 -8.15 0.57 31.65
N GLU A 55 -8.57 -0.48 32.39
CA GLU A 55 -8.87 -1.79 31.83
C GLU A 55 -9.94 -1.79 30.72
N LYS A 56 -10.72 -0.72 30.58
CA LYS A 56 -11.74 -0.58 29.53
C LYS A 56 -11.23 0.12 28.30
N SER A 57 -10.04 0.71 28.35
CA SER A 57 -9.44 1.37 27.21
C SER A 57 -9.06 0.37 26.12
N SER A 58 -9.17 0.80 24.87
CA SER A 58 -8.64 0.07 23.71
C SER A 58 -7.20 0.50 23.36
N ASN A 59 -6.59 1.39 24.12
CA ASN A 59 -5.26 1.97 23.91
C ASN A 59 -5.12 2.59 22.50
N ASP A 60 -6.13 3.34 22.09
CA ASP A 60 -6.26 3.92 20.76
C ASP A 60 -6.28 5.45 20.84
N PHE A 61 -5.48 6.12 20.01
CA PHE A 61 -5.40 7.57 20.01
C PHE A 61 -6.74 8.22 19.67
N GLY A 62 -7.43 7.74 18.65
CA GLY A 62 -8.69 8.31 18.18
C GLY A 62 -9.87 8.05 19.11
N LYS A 63 -9.90 6.87 19.77
CA LYS A 63 -11.01 6.47 20.65
C LYS A 63 -10.82 6.91 22.09
N ASN A 64 -9.57 6.98 22.57
CA ASN A 64 -9.26 7.17 23.98
C ASN A 64 -8.50 8.46 24.23
N ILE A 65 -7.29 8.61 23.68
CA ILE A 65 -6.38 9.71 24.05
C ILE A 65 -6.90 11.07 23.60
N ILE A 66 -7.22 11.22 22.30
CA ILE A 66 -7.68 12.51 21.75
C ILE A 66 -8.99 12.96 22.41
N PRO A 67 -10.02 12.11 22.52
CA PRO A 67 -11.24 12.48 23.25
C PRO A 67 -11.01 12.82 24.71
N ALA A 68 -10.12 12.11 25.43
CA ALA A 68 -9.79 12.41 26.82
C ALA A 68 -9.14 13.78 26.95
N MET A 69 -8.21 14.13 26.06
CA MET A 69 -7.55 15.43 26.03
C MET A 69 -8.55 16.57 25.71
N LEU A 70 -9.43 16.38 24.74
CA LEU A 70 -10.49 17.34 24.40
C LEU A 70 -11.44 17.57 25.59
N ASN A 71 -11.92 16.50 26.22
CA ASN A 71 -12.80 16.58 27.36
C ASN A 71 -12.15 17.25 28.58
N ALA A 72 -10.84 17.18 28.71
CA ALA A 72 -10.08 17.86 29.73
C ALA A 72 -9.80 19.33 29.39
N GLY A 73 -10.22 19.82 28.24
CA GLY A 73 -10.01 21.20 27.78
C GLY A 73 -8.58 21.50 27.33
N GLU A 74 -7.82 20.47 26.97
CA GLU A 74 -6.50 20.70 26.37
C GLU A 74 -6.65 21.33 24.99
N LYS A 75 -5.80 22.34 24.72
CA LYS A 75 -5.82 23.02 23.43
C LYS A 75 -5.22 22.12 22.35
N MET A 76 -6.00 21.82 21.33
CA MET A 76 -5.59 21.05 20.15
C MET A 76 -5.98 21.78 18.89
N THR A 77 -5.05 21.89 17.96
CA THR A 77 -5.23 22.63 16.70
C THR A 77 -5.01 21.69 15.51
N ALA A 78 -5.86 21.76 14.52
CA ALA A 78 -5.74 21.01 13.30
C ALA A 78 -4.78 21.72 12.33
N TYR A 79 -3.81 21.00 11.81
CA TYR A 79 -2.97 21.45 10.71
C TYR A 79 -3.55 20.98 9.38
N ARG A 80 -4.01 21.91 8.55
CA ARG A 80 -4.54 21.60 7.22
C ARG A 80 -3.41 21.27 6.26
N PHE A 81 -3.13 19.98 6.12
CA PHE A 81 -2.09 19.50 5.22
C PHE A 81 -2.46 19.76 3.76
N GLN A 82 -1.46 20.20 3.00
CA GLN A 82 -1.54 20.39 1.55
C GLN A 82 -0.48 19.50 0.91
N GLY A 83 -0.87 18.51 0.14
CA GLY A 83 0.05 17.59 -0.52
C GLY A 83 -0.55 16.21 -0.70
N TYR A 84 0.25 15.29 -1.20
CA TYR A 84 -0.18 13.91 -1.36
C TYR A 84 -0.28 13.21 0.01
N TRP A 85 -1.41 12.62 0.26
CA TRP A 85 -1.63 11.69 1.36
C TRP A 85 -2.60 10.60 0.92
N LYS A 86 -2.31 9.36 1.25
CA LYS A 86 -3.18 8.21 0.96
C LYS A 86 -3.12 7.21 2.11
N ASP A 87 -4.28 6.81 2.61
CA ASP A 87 -4.41 5.68 3.53
C ASP A 87 -4.27 4.38 2.76
N VAL A 88 -3.34 3.52 3.18
CA VAL A 88 -3.06 2.22 2.56
C VAL A 88 -3.61 1.05 3.38
N GLY A 89 -4.67 1.29 4.14
CA GLY A 89 -5.29 0.31 5.02
C GLY A 89 -6.08 -0.80 4.31
N THR A 90 -6.22 -0.76 2.99
CA THR A 90 -6.84 -1.82 2.17
C THR A 90 -5.92 -2.25 1.04
N ILE A 91 -6.16 -3.45 0.48
CA ILE A 91 -5.38 -3.96 -0.66
C ILE A 91 -5.48 -3.03 -1.86
N ASP A 92 -6.68 -2.54 -2.17
CA ASP A 92 -6.89 -1.65 -3.30
C ASP A 92 -6.16 -0.32 -3.10
N SER A 93 -6.25 0.29 -1.91
CA SER A 93 -5.52 1.55 -1.64
C SER A 93 -4.01 1.37 -1.60
N LEU A 94 -3.49 0.19 -1.17
CA LEU A 94 -2.07 -0.13 -1.28
C LEU A 94 -1.64 -0.25 -2.74
N TRP A 95 -2.43 -0.92 -3.57
CA TRP A 95 -2.17 -1.05 -5.01
C TRP A 95 -2.20 0.32 -5.68
N ASP A 96 -3.24 1.09 -5.47
CA ASP A 96 -3.39 2.46 -5.99
C ASP A 96 -2.21 3.36 -5.60
N ALA A 97 -1.79 3.34 -4.32
CA ALA A 97 -0.67 4.16 -3.85
C ALA A 97 0.65 3.83 -4.57
N ASN A 98 0.87 2.56 -4.92
CA ASN A 98 2.02 2.16 -5.71
C ASN A 98 1.89 2.59 -7.18
N MET A 99 0.69 2.54 -7.75
CA MET A 99 0.44 3.04 -9.12
C MET A 99 0.58 4.57 -9.18
N ASP A 100 0.16 5.28 -8.14
CA ASP A 100 0.36 6.72 -8.02
C ASP A 100 1.85 7.11 -8.12
N MET A 101 2.78 6.27 -7.61
CA MET A 101 4.22 6.53 -7.73
C MET A 101 4.73 6.56 -9.18
N LEU A 102 3.99 5.98 -10.10
CA LEU A 102 4.34 6.01 -11.52
C LEU A 102 3.94 7.33 -12.20
N SER A 103 3.11 8.14 -11.55
CA SER A 103 2.63 9.42 -12.08
C SER A 103 3.46 10.58 -11.53
N PRO A 104 4.11 11.37 -12.39
CA PRO A 104 4.90 12.52 -11.95
C PRO A 104 4.04 13.67 -11.36
N ASP A 105 2.74 13.67 -11.62
CA ASP A 105 1.83 14.75 -11.26
C ASP A 105 1.18 14.58 -9.87
N ASN A 106 1.51 13.53 -9.14
CA ASN A 106 0.89 13.23 -7.85
C ASN A 106 1.44 14.05 -6.66
N GLY A 107 2.45 14.88 -6.89
CA GLY A 107 3.08 15.70 -5.85
C GLY A 107 4.07 14.94 -4.96
N ILE A 108 4.43 13.69 -5.31
CA ILE A 108 5.52 12.96 -4.67
C ILE A 108 6.72 12.92 -5.62
N ASP A 109 7.87 13.35 -5.14
CA ASP A 109 9.16 13.18 -5.83
C ASP A 109 10.01 12.16 -5.06
N PRO A 110 10.06 10.88 -5.46
CA PRO A 110 10.92 9.89 -4.81
C PRO A 110 12.43 10.17 -5.03
N TYR A 111 12.76 11.10 -5.90
CA TYR A 111 14.15 11.51 -6.23
C TYR A 111 14.56 12.82 -5.55
N ASP A 112 13.72 13.38 -4.67
CA ASP A 112 14.06 14.58 -3.91
C ASP A 112 15.31 14.35 -3.04
N THR A 113 16.39 15.05 -3.38
CA THR A 113 17.66 14.98 -2.65
C THR A 113 17.74 15.92 -1.46
N GLU A 114 16.88 16.93 -1.38
CA GLU A 114 16.83 17.87 -0.27
C GLU A 114 16.08 17.24 0.94
N TRP A 115 15.12 16.36 0.65
CA TRP A 115 14.38 15.61 1.69
C TRP A 115 14.27 14.12 1.33
N PRO A 116 15.39 13.39 1.36
CA PRO A 116 15.42 12.01 0.89
C PRO A 116 14.64 11.07 1.81
N ILE A 117 13.98 10.09 1.20
CA ILE A 117 13.31 9.00 1.92
C ILE A 117 14.35 7.97 2.32
N TYR A 118 14.57 7.82 3.63
CA TYR A 118 15.50 6.81 4.17
C TYR A 118 14.76 5.48 4.39
N ALA A 119 15.28 4.43 3.77
CA ALA A 119 14.79 3.07 3.94
C ALA A 119 15.96 2.09 4.09
N ARG A 120 15.70 0.92 4.65
CA ARG A 120 16.68 -0.16 4.67
C ARG A 120 16.78 -0.77 3.28
N THR A 121 17.66 -0.22 2.47
CA THR A 121 17.88 -0.69 1.10
C THR A 121 19.04 -1.68 1.08
N PRO A 122 18.84 -2.96 0.69
CA PRO A 122 19.92 -3.90 0.55
C PRO A 122 20.80 -3.52 -0.65
N ILE A 123 22.11 -3.75 -0.50
CA ILE A 123 23.05 -3.59 -1.62
C ILE A 123 22.77 -4.71 -2.63
N ARG A 124 22.46 -4.32 -3.85
CA ARG A 124 22.19 -5.21 -4.99
C ARG A 124 22.93 -4.71 -6.21
N PRO A 125 23.26 -5.58 -7.20
CA PRO A 125 23.80 -5.11 -8.47
C PRO A 125 22.79 -4.21 -9.19
N PRO A 126 23.21 -3.46 -10.20
CA PRO A 126 22.29 -2.75 -11.09
C PRO A 126 21.24 -3.71 -11.65
N HIS A 127 20.07 -3.19 -12.00
CA HIS A 127 19.09 -3.95 -12.75
C HIS A 127 19.61 -4.27 -14.17
N PHE A 128 19.20 -5.40 -14.71
CA PHE A 128 19.58 -5.86 -16.05
C PHE A 128 18.33 -6.00 -16.94
N MET A 129 18.41 -5.45 -18.15
CA MET A 129 17.38 -5.58 -19.18
C MET A 129 17.90 -6.47 -20.29
N GLY A 130 17.24 -7.58 -20.55
CA GLY A 130 17.53 -8.49 -21.66
C GLY A 130 17.33 -7.80 -23.02
N LYS A 131 17.92 -8.36 -24.08
CA LYS A 131 17.92 -7.77 -25.43
C LYS A 131 16.49 -7.52 -25.96
N ASP A 132 15.55 -8.40 -25.67
CA ASP A 132 14.17 -8.34 -26.16
C ASP A 132 13.17 -7.89 -25.08
N ALA A 133 13.69 -7.45 -23.92
CA ALA A 133 12.87 -6.91 -22.83
C ALA A 133 12.15 -5.62 -23.25
N LYS A 134 10.90 -5.49 -22.81
CA LYS A 134 10.10 -4.28 -22.98
C LYS A 134 9.70 -3.76 -21.62
N VAL A 135 10.12 -2.57 -21.29
CA VAL A 135 9.77 -1.91 -20.04
C VAL A 135 9.20 -0.54 -20.37
N ASP A 136 7.96 -0.31 -19.96
CA ASP A 136 7.25 0.93 -20.21
C ASP A 136 6.56 1.41 -18.93
N HIS A 137 6.65 2.72 -18.63
CA HIS A 137 5.99 3.40 -17.52
C HIS A 137 6.03 2.59 -16.21
N SER A 138 7.24 2.17 -15.78
CA SER A 138 7.42 1.24 -14.66
C SER A 138 8.62 1.62 -13.80
N MET A 139 8.53 1.38 -12.50
CA MET A 139 9.66 1.47 -11.59
C MET A 139 10.34 0.12 -11.45
N VAL A 140 11.65 0.07 -11.73
CA VAL A 140 12.46 -1.14 -11.62
C VAL A 140 13.66 -0.84 -10.72
N THR A 141 13.73 -1.53 -9.58
CA THR A 141 14.78 -1.27 -8.61
C THR A 141 16.01 -2.17 -8.80
N SER A 142 17.04 -2.00 -7.97
CA SER A 142 18.32 -2.70 -8.11
C SER A 142 18.19 -4.23 -8.01
N GLY A 143 19.05 -4.95 -8.73
CA GLY A 143 19.10 -6.40 -8.74
C GLY A 143 17.99 -7.09 -9.53
N CYS A 144 17.11 -6.35 -10.21
CA CYS A 144 16.10 -6.94 -11.08
C CYS A 144 16.73 -7.46 -12.38
N GLU A 145 16.21 -8.57 -12.89
CA GLU A 145 16.54 -9.13 -14.20
C GLU A 145 15.26 -9.24 -15.03
N VAL A 146 15.15 -8.44 -16.09
CA VAL A 146 13.96 -8.38 -16.93
C VAL A 146 14.28 -8.86 -18.34
N TYR A 147 13.68 -9.95 -18.75
CA TYR A 147 13.77 -10.52 -20.10
C TYR A 147 12.42 -10.51 -20.84
N GLY A 148 11.33 -10.24 -20.11
CA GLY A 148 9.96 -10.19 -20.61
C GLY A 148 9.44 -8.76 -20.82
N THR A 149 8.12 -8.59 -20.67
CA THR A 149 7.42 -7.31 -20.79
C THR A 149 6.94 -6.85 -19.40
N VAL A 150 7.21 -5.58 -19.08
CA VAL A 150 6.77 -4.93 -17.85
C VAL A 150 6.14 -3.58 -18.22
N GLU A 151 4.87 -3.40 -17.89
CA GLU A 151 4.10 -2.20 -18.22
C GLU A 151 3.34 -1.70 -16.98
N ASN A 152 3.39 -0.40 -16.71
CA ASN A 152 2.66 0.24 -15.60
C ASN A 152 2.81 -0.52 -14.27
N SER A 153 4.02 -0.92 -13.89
CA SER A 153 4.26 -1.82 -12.77
C SER A 153 5.41 -1.36 -11.87
N VAL A 154 5.40 -1.82 -10.62
CA VAL A 154 6.46 -1.54 -9.66
C VAL A 154 7.16 -2.85 -9.30
N LEU A 155 8.45 -2.94 -9.64
CA LEU A 155 9.32 -4.07 -9.34
C LEU A 155 10.29 -3.67 -8.22
N PHE A 156 10.13 -4.33 -7.07
CA PHE A 156 11.07 -4.22 -5.96
C PHE A 156 12.38 -4.96 -6.28
N HIS A 157 13.35 -4.89 -5.39
CA HIS A 157 14.68 -5.42 -5.66
C HIS A 157 14.71 -6.94 -5.91
N SER A 158 15.63 -7.36 -6.75
CA SER A 158 15.88 -8.78 -7.06
C SER A 158 14.70 -9.53 -7.70
N VAL A 159 13.80 -8.81 -8.37
CA VAL A 159 12.72 -9.44 -9.14
C VAL A 159 13.27 -9.96 -10.47
N THR A 160 12.84 -11.16 -10.86
CA THR A 160 13.14 -11.74 -12.16
C THR A 160 11.89 -11.90 -13.00
N VAL A 161 11.90 -11.38 -14.22
CA VAL A 161 10.83 -11.56 -15.22
C VAL A 161 11.43 -12.28 -16.43
N GLU A 162 11.12 -13.55 -16.60
CA GLU A 162 11.70 -14.41 -17.65
C GLU A 162 11.16 -14.10 -19.05
N GLU A 163 11.77 -14.70 -20.08
CA GLU A 163 11.39 -14.51 -21.47
C GLU A 163 9.91 -14.80 -21.75
N GLY A 164 9.26 -13.92 -22.49
CA GLY A 164 7.84 -14.06 -22.84
C GLY A 164 6.87 -13.89 -21.66
N ALA A 165 7.37 -13.67 -20.45
CA ALA A 165 6.51 -13.29 -19.32
C ALA A 165 6.02 -11.85 -19.49
N VAL A 166 4.82 -11.58 -18.97
CA VAL A 166 4.16 -10.28 -19.05
C VAL A 166 3.70 -9.85 -17.66
N VAL A 167 4.09 -8.65 -17.25
CA VAL A 167 3.68 -8.03 -15.97
C VAL A 167 3.02 -6.69 -16.30
N ARG A 168 1.78 -6.49 -15.88
CA ARG A 168 1.03 -5.26 -16.10
C ARG A 168 0.29 -4.82 -14.86
N TYR A 169 0.29 -3.51 -14.60
CA TYR A 169 -0.45 -2.91 -13.48
C TYR A 169 -0.27 -3.69 -12.17
N SER A 170 0.95 -4.15 -11.92
CA SER A 170 1.23 -5.08 -10.83
C SER A 170 2.40 -4.63 -9.96
N ILE A 171 2.38 -5.09 -8.72
CA ILE A 171 3.43 -4.85 -7.75
C ILE A 171 4.12 -6.20 -7.47
N LEU A 172 5.40 -6.29 -7.80
CA LEU A 172 6.21 -7.46 -7.50
C LEU A 172 7.18 -7.13 -6.38
N MET A 173 6.97 -7.74 -5.21
CA MET A 173 7.79 -7.53 -4.02
C MET A 173 9.15 -8.26 -4.13
N PRO A 174 10.11 -8.00 -3.21
CA PRO A 174 11.48 -8.48 -3.34
C PRO A 174 11.62 -9.98 -3.65
N GLY A 175 12.52 -10.32 -4.56
CA GLY A 175 12.84 -11.71 -4.87
C GLY A 175 11.76 -12.49 -5.62
N THR A 176 10.70 -11.85 -6.07
CA THR A 176 9.64 -12.49 -6.86
C THR A 176 10.20 -12.94 -8.22
N VAL A 177 9.80 -14.14 -8.66
CA VAL A 177 10.18 -14.69 -9.95
C VAL A 177 8.94 -14.97 -10.80
N VAL A 178 8.86 -14.35 -11.98
CA VAL A 178 7.82 -14.61 -12.97
C VAL A 178 8.44 -15.43 -14.10
N LYS A 179 8.05 -16.70 -14.17
CA LYS A 179 8.60 -17.68 -15.09
C LYS A 179 8.11 -17.47 -16.53
N LYS A 180 8.81 -18.12 -17.47
CA LYS A 180 8.57 -18.03 -18.91
C LYS A 180 7.08 -18.12 -19.29
N GLY A 181 6.61 -17.17 -20.07
CA GLY A 181 5.25 -17.12 -20.60
C GLY A 181 4.15 -16.86 -19.57
N ALA A 182 4.49 -16.66 -18.29
CA ALA A 182 3.49 -16.32 -17.27
C ALA A 182 2.96 -14.89 -17.47
N VAL A 183 1.73 -14.66 -17.07
CA VAL A 183 1.06 -13.35 -17.13
C VAL A 183 0.60 -12.96 -15.74
N VAL A 184 1.03 -11.77 -15.28
CA VAL A 184 0.64 -11.17 -14.01
C VAL A 184 0.03 -9.81 -14.31
N GLU A 185 -1.26 -9.66 -14.05
CA GLU A 185 -2.00 -8.43 -14.33
C GLU A 185 -2.84 -8.02 -13.13
N TYR A 186 -2.79 -6.73 -12.76
CA TYR A 186 -3.54 -6.19 -11.63
C TYR A 186 -3.39 -7.06 -10.38
N ALA A 187 -2.15 -7.25 -9.96
CA ALA A 187 -1.82 -8.13 -8.85
C ALA A 187 -0.75 -7.55 -7.93
N ILE A 188 -0.79 -7.99 -6.69
CA ILE A 188 0.30 -7.82 -5.72
C ILE A 188 0.88 -9.21 -5.44
N VAL A 189 2.15 -9.39 -5.77
CA VAL A 189 2.88 -10.63 -5.48
C VAL A 189 3.91 -10.33 -4.40
N ALA A 190 3.71 -10.93 -3.22
CA ALA A 190 4.59 -10.71 -2.07
C ALA A 190 5.92 -11.47 -2.22
N GLU A 191 6.84 -11.18 -1.28
CA GLU A 191 8.26 -11.52 -1.36
C GLU A 191 8.52 -13.01 -1.65
N GLU A 192 9.59 -13.26 -2.39
CA GLU A 192 10.15 -14.60 -2.66
C GLU A 192 9.14 -15.61 -3.19
N SER A 193 8.10 -15.11 -3.89
CA SER A 193 7.10 -15.97 -4.53
C SER A 193 7.44 -16.23 -5.99
N VAL A 194 7.07 -17.41 -6.47
CA VAL A 194 7.34 -17.88 -7.84
C VAL A 194 6.03 -18.06 -8.59
N ILE A 195 5.88 -17.36 -9.70
CA ILE A 195 4.79 -17.56 -10.66
C ILE A 195 5.29 -18.50 -11.75
N GLY A 196 4.76 -19.71 -11.80
CA GLY A 196 5.21 -20.80 -12.67
C GLY A 196 4.98 -20.54 -14.16
N GLU A 197 5.62 -21.34 -14.99
CA GLU A 197 5.55 -21.19 -16.45
C GLU A 197 4.10 -21.18 -16.96
N ASN A 198 3.79 -20.22 -17.83
CA ASN A 198 2.46 -20.04 -18.44
C ASN A 198 1.31 -19.86 -17.42
N ALA A 199 1.60 -19.64 -16.15
CA ALA A 199 0.56 -19.32 -15.16
C ALA A 199 -0.04 -17.93 -15.42
N ARG A 200 -1.28 -17.73 -14.98
CA ARG A 200 -1.99 -16.46 -15.07
C ARG A 200 -2.41 -16.02 -13.67
N VAL A 201 -2.10 -14.78 -13.31
CA VAL A 201 -2.45 -14.18 -12.02
C VAL A 201 -3.14 -12.86 -12.27
N GLY A 202 -4.40 -12.76 -11.80
CA GLY A 202 -5.23 -11.60 -12.01
C GLY A 202 -5.71 -11.45 -13.46
N ALA A 203 -6.40 -10.38 -13.74
CA ALA A 203 -6.82 -9.98 -15.08
C ALA A 203 -7.21 -8.50 -15.12
N SER A 204 -7.24 -7.92 -16.31
CA SER A 204 -7.70 -6.55 -16.53
C SER A 204 -9.15 -6.36 -16.05
N PRO A 205 -9.52 -5.12 -15.62
CA PRO A 205 -10.88 -4.81 -15.22
C PRO A 205 -11.90 -5.15 -16.30
N ASP A 206 -12.97 -5.83 -15.93
CA ASP A 206 -14.09 -6.19 -16.80
C ASP A 206 -15.37 -5.39 -16.46
N GLY A 207 -15.30 -4.48 -15.48
CA GLY A 207 -16.42 -3.67 -15.01
C GLY A 207 -17.37 -4.39 -14.07
N SER A 208 -17.07 -5.63 -13.67
CA SER A 208 -17.86 -6.38 -12.69
C SER A 208 -17.54 -5.97 -11.26
N GLU A 209 -18.52 -6.14 -10.35
CA GLU A 209 -18.32 -5.94 -8.91
C GLU A 209 -17.40 -7.01 -8.28
N ASP A 210 -17.23 -8.14 -8.95
CA ASP A 210 -16.38 -9.23 -8.50
C ASP A 210 -14.92 -9.09 -8.94
N TRP A 211 -14.61 -8.06 -9.74
CA TRP A 211 -13.24 -7.75 -10.10
C TRP A 211 -12.50 -7.07 -8.92
N GLY A 212 -11.20 -7.30 -8.82
CA GLY A 212 -10.31 -6.66 -7.86
C GLY A 212 -8.88 -7.15 -8.03
N VAL A 213 -7.96 -6.53 -7.31
CA VAL A 213 -6.54 -6.87 -7.34
C VAL A 213 -6.31 -8.27 -6.76
N ALA A 214 -5.62 -9.13 -7.51
CA ALA A 214 -5.22 -10.45 -7.03
C ALA A 214 -4.02 -10.34 -6.09
N VAL A 215 -3.98 -11.14 -5.03
CA VAL A 215 -2.89 -11.12 -4.03
C VAL A 215 -2.29 -12.50 -3.85
N ILE A 216 -0.97 -12.58 -3.98
CA ILE A 216 -0.18 -13.76 -3.66
C ILE A 216 0.64 -13.45 -2.41
N ALA A 217 0.46 -14.23 -1.33
CA ALA A 217 1.26 -14.08 -0.12
C ALA A 217 2.72 -14.51 -0.35
N GLN A 218 3.58 -14.16 0.59
CA GLN A 218 5.02 -14.41 0.52
C GLN A 218 5.39 -15.89 0.48
N HIS A 219 6.55 -16.20 -0.11
CA HIS A 219 7.16 -17.55 -0.16
C HIS A 219 6.29 -18.62 -0.81
N LEU A 220 5.43 -18.24 -1.76
CA LEU A 220 4.53 -19.18 -2.43
C LEU A 220 4.98 -19.57 -3.82
N ASN A 221 4.60 -20.78 -4.21
CA ASN A 221 4.72 -21.28 -5.58
C ASN A 221 3.34 -21.39 -6.22
N ILE A 222 3.13 -20.63 -7.28
CA ILE A 222 2.00 -20.77 -8.19
C ILE A 222 2.49 -21.68 -9.32
N GLY A 223 1.95 -22.89 -9.38
CA GLY A 223 2.44 -23.92 -10.29
C GLY A 223 2.25 -23.58 -11.77
N PRO A 224 2.95 -24.31 -12.67
CA PRO A 224 2.84 -24.06 -14.11
C PRO A 224 1.40 -24.13 -14.60
N SER A 225 1.02 -23.22 -15.51
CA SER A 225 -0.32 -23.11 -16.09
C SER A 225 -1.47 -22.98 -15.07
N ALA A 226 -1.16 -22.63 -13.84
CA ALA A 226 -2.19 -22.32 -12.85
C ALA A 226 -2.86 -20.98 -13.18
N VAL A 227 -4.13 -20.85 -12.79
CA VAL A 227 -4.91 -19.64 -12.97
C VAL A 227 -5.34 -19.12 -11.58
N VAL A 228 -5.00 -17.88 -11.28
CA VAL A 228 -5.46 -17.14 -10.11
C VAL A 228 -6.39 -16.05 -10.59
N SER A 229 -7.64 -16.11 -10.19
CA SER A 229 -8.67 -15.16 -10.60
C SER A 229 -8.44 -13.76 -10.04
N PRO A 230 -9.00 -12.70 -10.64
CA PRO A 230 -9.09 -11.38 -10.01
C PRO A 230 -9.65 -11.46 -8.60
N LYS A 231 -9.24 -10.53 -7.71
CA LYS A 231 -9.70 -10.44 -6.31
C LYS A 231 -9.31 -11.63 -5.41
N ALA A 232 -8.71 -12.69 -5.97
CA ALA A 232 -8.31 -13.85 -5.18
C ALA A 232 -7.14 -13.52 -4.23
N MET A 233 -7.22 -14.01 -3.00
CA MET A 233 -6.16 -13.91 -2.00
C MET A 233 -5.55 -15.29 -1.75
N ILE A 234 -4.35 -15.51 -2.26
CA ILE A 234 -3.66 -16.80 -2.19
C ILE A 234 -2.70 -16.81 -1.02
N THR A 235 -2.93 -17.69 -0.05
CA THR A 235 -2.12 -17.85 1.17
C THR A 235 -1.40 -19.20 1.26
N ARG A 236 -1.46 -20.02 0.20
CA ARG A 236 -0.79 -21.33 0.10
C ARG A 236 -0.47 -21.66 -1.35
N ASN A 237 0.49 -22.55 -1.55
CA ASN A 237 0.89 -22.98 -2.89
C ASN A 237 -0.30 -23.46 -3.73
N VAL A 238 -0.26 -23.13 -5.02
CA VAL A 238 -1.21 -23.59 -6.03
C VAL A 238 -0.52 -24.60 -6.92
N LYS A 239 -1.11 -25.79 -7.10
CA LYS A 239 -0.56 -26.82 -7.99
C LYS A 239 -0.65 -26.39 -9.46
N GLY A 240 0.20 -26.95 -10.30
CA GLY A 240 0.15 -26.72 -11.75
C GLY A 240 -1.23 -27.06 -12.34
N GLY A 241 -1.72 -26.21 -13.24
CA GLY A 241 -3.07 -26.30 -13.81
C GLY A 241 -4.21 -26.04 -12.83
N GLY A 242 -3.92 -25.67 -11.58
CA GLY A 242 -4.94 -25.35 -10.59
C GLY A 242 -5.61 -23.98 -10.88
N VAL A 243 -6.90 -23.88 -10.55
CA VAL A 243 -7.69 -22.63 -10.65
C VAL A 243 -8.07 -22.18 -9.25
N LYS A 244 -7.91 -20.89 -8.96
CA LYS A 244 -8.23 -20.23 -7.67
C LYS A 244 -8.86 -18.86 -7.89
#